data_9248ba4592de154e31eff9d67b812aeb
#
_entry.id   9248ba4592de154e31eff9d67b812aeb
#
_cell.length_a   1.000
_cell.length_b   1.000
_cell.length_c   1.000
_cell.angle_alpha   90.00
_cell.angle_beta   90.00
_cell.angle_gamma   90.00
#
_symmetry.space_group_name_H-M   'P 1'
#
loop_
_entity.id
_entity.type
_entity.pdbx_description
1 polymer ?
#
loop_
_entity_poly.entity_id
_entity_poly.type
_entity_poly.pdbx_seq_one_letter_code
_entity_poly.pdbx_strand_id
1 'polypeptide(L)'
;MEAQERQNPVLQFDFVSIEDADRFRFMEFLSFASEMHSLRIEKGFIDFYHVWEVQHDSHMGNDDYEYIIVTRTGLGNTVQTSGEDWQSYMDSLKDSGIKSPFIAGNYNLGRIYKEYNDMATHYQMYLYQLANAPFDTTVSLEEGWITKINFMKQTDDSYQQNEANLAEFANRRIQAGFLDSWGFLGNLYGYASDSYSSHLTVDFWKDTESFVNQGIGDYEILNYSDNDGELMDKVLSSRDLRRSIVATLIISK
;
A
#
# COMPACT_ATOMS: atom_id res chain seq x y z
N MET A 1 33.94 5.83 -9.53
CA MET A 1 32.50 6.12 -9.39
C MET A 1 32.03 5.17 -8.30
N GLU A 2 31.93 5.67 -7.08
CA GLU A 2 31.36 4.91 -5.96
C GLU A 2 29.90 4.63 -6.30
N ALA A 3 29.51 3.36 -6.18
CA ALA A 3 28.12 2.97 -6.29
C ALA A 3 27.37 3.66 -5.15
N GLN A 4 26.61 4.69 -5.49
CA GLN A 4 25.66 5.29 -4.56
C GLN A 4 24.80 4.16 -4.03
N GLU A 5 24.90 3.85 -2.73
CA GLU A 5 24.00 2.90 -2.08
C GLU A 5 22.57 3.34 -2.45
N ARG A 6 21.88 2.51 -3.22
CA ARG A 6 20.48 2.73 -3.57
C ARG A 6 19.69 2.57 -2.28
N GLN A 7 19.37 3.67 -1.64
CA GLN A 7 18.41 3.63 -0.52
C GLN A 7 17.11 3.01 -1.07
N ASN A 8 16.64 1.97 -0.40
CA ASN A 8 15.38 1.36 -0.76
C ASN A 8 14.26 2.42 -0.68
N PRO A 9 13.37 2.47 -1.68
CA PRO A 9 12.23 3.38 -1.63
C PRO A 9 11.38 3.09 -0.39
N VAL A 10 10.83 4.14 0.18
CA VAL A 10 9.90 4.05 1.31
C VAL A 10 8.48 4.15 0.79
N LEU A 11 7.65 3.21 1.21
CA LEU A 11 6.21 3.19 0.98
C LEU A 11 5.52 3.80 2.20
N GLN A 12 4.66 4.76 1.97
CA GLN A 12 3.73 5.25 2.99
C GLN A 12 2.36 4.66 2.71
N PHE A 13 1.83 3.93 3.69
CA PHE A 13 0.46 3.44 3.71
C PHE A 13 -0.33 4.27 4.71
N ASP A 14 -1.44 4.83 4.28
CA ASP A 14 -2.41 5.51 5.12
C ASP A 14 -3.73 4.72 5.08
N PHE A 15 -4.05 4.04 6.17
CA PHE A 15 -5.27 3.27 6.35
C PHE A 15 -6.32 4.20 6.93
N VAL A 16 -7.42 4.35 6.23
CA VAL A 16 -8.39 5.42 6.46
C VAL A 16 -9.76 4.83 6.78
N SER A 17 -10.32 5.30 7.92
CA SER A 17 -11.71 5.05 8.30
C SER A 17 -12.50 6.35 8.17
N ILE A 18 -13.69 6.27 7.58
CA ILE A 18 -14.60 7.41 7.39
C ILE A 18 -16.01 7.05 7.85
N GLU A 19 -16.78 8.04 8.26
CA GLU A 19 -18.20 7.86 8.49
C GLU A 19 -18.98 7.91 7.16
N ASP A 20 -20.07 7.13 7.03
CA ASP A 20 -20.88 7.10 5.81
C ASP A 20 -21.37 8.49 5.38
N ALA A 21 -21.62 9.39 6.34
CA ALA A 21 -22.03 10.76 6.07
C ALA A 21 -20.97 11.57 5.31
N ASP A 22 -19.70 11.24 5.48
CA ASP A 22 -18.57 11.95 4.89
C ASP A 22 -18.04 11.30 3.60
N ARG A 23 -18.52 10.10 3.22
CA ARG A 23 -18.05 9.33 2.06
C ARG A 23 -18.01 10.16 0.78
N PHE A 24 -19.08 10.88 0.46
CA PHE A 24 -19.13 11.69 -0.76
C PHE A 24 -18.06 12.80 -0.75
N ARG A 25 -17.93 13.50 0.37
CA ARG A 25 -16.96 14.58 0.54
C ARG A 25 -15.53 14.05 0.50
N PHE A 26 -15.31 12.88 1.06
CA PHE A 26 -14.02 12.21 1.02
C PHE A 26 -13.64 11.80 -0.42
N MET A 27 -14.57 11.29 -1.23
CA MET A 27 -14.31 10.98 -2.65
C MET A 27 -13.96 12.26 -3.45
N GLU A 28 -14.60 13.40 -3.19
CA GLU A 28 -14.20 14.68 -3.78
C GLU A 28 -12.78 15.06 -3.36
N PHE A 29 -12.42 14.81 -2.10
CA PHE A 29 -11.06 15.04 -1.60
C PHE A 29 -10.05 14.12 -2.30
N LEU A 30 -10.32 12.82 -2.44
CA LEU A 30 -9.43 11.89 -3.14
C LEU A 30 -9.21 12.29 -4.60
N SER A 31 -10.26 12.73 -5.29
CA SER A 31 -10.15 13.26 -6.65
C SER A 31 -9.23 14.48 -6.71
N PHE A 32 -9.39 15.43 -5.78
CA PHE A 32 -8.50 16.59 -5.67
C PHE A 32 -7.06 16.19 -5.32
N ALA A 33 -6.89 15.28 -4.34
CA ALA A 33 -5.58 14.81 -3.92
C ALA A 33 -4.84 14.09 -5.06
N SER A 34 -5.55 13.34 -5.91
CA SER A 34 -4.94 12.65 -7.04
C SER A 34 -4.29 13.63 -8.04
N GLU A 35 -4.91 14.80 -8.27
CA GLU A 35 -4.33 15.83 -9.12
C GLU A 35 -3.11 16.50 -8.49
N MET A 36 -3.15 16.74 -7.17
CA MET A 36 -1.98 17.24 -6.43
C MET A 36 -0.82 16.23 -6.50
N HIS A 37 -1.10 14.95 -6.35
CA HIS A 37 -0.09 13.91 -6.41
C HIS A 37 0.43 13.67 -7.83
N SER A 38 -0.36 13.89 -8.88
CA SER A 38 0.13 13.90 -10.26
C SER A 38 1.27 14.92 -10.47
N LEU A 39 1.11 16.13 -9.92
CA LEU A 39 2.17 17.15 -9.96
C LEU A 39 3.42 16.73 -9.16
N ARG A 40 3.24 16.03 -8.04
CA ARG A 40 4.35 15.47 -7.25
C ARG A 40 5.12 14.39 -8.02
N ILE A 41 4.40 13.54 -8.76
CA ILE A 41 5.00 12.52 -9.63
C ILE A 41 5.79 13.19 -10.76
N GLU A 42 5.22 14.17 -11.46
CA GLU A 42 5.89 14.92 -12.53
C GLU A 42 7.20 15.56 -12.05
N LYS A 43 7.24 16.04 -10.81
CA LYS A 43 8.43 16.64 -10.20
C LYS A 43 9.38 15.63 -9.56
N GLY A 44 9.05 14.34 -9.55
CA GLY A 44 9.88 13.28 -9.03
C GLY A 44 9.97 13.22 -7.50
N PHE A 45 8.99 13.77 -6.76
CA PHE A 45 8.92 13.68 -5.31
C PHE A 45 8.38 12.34 -4.85
N ILE A 46 7.44 11.77 -5.61
CA ILE A 46 6.91 10.42 -5.42
C ILE A 46 6.90 9.68 -6.74
N ASP A 47 6.92 8.36 -6.71
CA ASP A 47 6.90 7.52 -7.91
C ASP A 47 5.47 7.20 -8.35
N PHE A 48 4.56 7.08 -7.39
CA PHE A 48 3.14 6.81 -7.63
C PHE A 48 2.25 7.27 -6.46
N TYR A 49 0.95 7.38 -6.75
CA TYR A 49 -0.12 7.57 -5.78
C TYR A 49 -1.26 6.60 -6.12
N HIS A 50 -1.57 5.69 -5.19
CA HIS A 50 -2.64 4.72 -5.34
C HIS A 50 -3.66 4.86 -4.22
N VAL A 51 -4.95 4.72 -4.57
CA VAL A 51 -6.05 4.62 -3.60
C VAL A 51 -6.78 3.30 -3.82
N TRP A 52 -6.89 2.55 -2.75
CA TRP A 52 -7.55 1.26 -2.69
C TRP A 52 -8.82 1.37 -1.85
N GLU A 53 -9.96 0.90 -2.37
CA GLU A 53 -11.20 0.76 -1.62
C GLU A 53 -11.24 -0.62 -0.98
N VAL A 54 -11.43 -0.67 0.34
CA VAL A 54 -11.47 -1.92 1.11
C VAL A 54 -12.78 -2.66 0.82
N GLN A 55 -12.67 -3.93 0.43
CA GLN A 55 -13.79 -4.82 0.15
C GLN A 55 -14.05 -5.77 1.32
N HIS A 56 -13.01 -6.15 2.03
CA HIS A 56 -13.07 -7.03 3.19
C HIS A 56 -11.94 -6.73 4.15
N ASP A 57 -12.29 -6.70 5.43
CA ASP A 57 -11.37 -6.57 6.54
C ASP A 57 -11.64 -7.69 7.55
N SER A 58 -10.61 -8.46 7.91
CA SER A 58 -10.75 -9.57 8.86
C SER A 58 -10.88 -9.14 10.31
N HIS A 59 -10.68 -7.84 10.60
CA HIS A 59 -10.83 -7.31 11.95
C HIS A 59 -12.31 -7.05 12.21
N MET A 60 -12.88 -7.76 13.18
CA MET A 60 -14.25 -7.52 13.64
C MET A 60 -14.20 -6.47 14.77
N GLY A 61 -14.34 -5.19 14.42
CA GLY A 61 -14.35 -4.09 15.40
C GLY A 61 -14.82 -2.78 14.79
N ASN A 62 -14.91 -1.75 15.61
CA ASN A 62 -15.31 -0.40 15.16
C ASN A 62 -14.19 0.36 14.40
N ASP A 63 -13.05 -0.31 14.14
CA ASP A 63 -11.87 0.28 13.49
C ASP A 63 -11.66 -0.32 12.09
N ASP A 64 -12.76 -0.56 11.35
CA ASP A 64 -12.70 -1.02 9.97
C ASP A 64 -12.18 0.13 9.09
N TYR A 65 -11.28 -0.21 8.15
CA TYR A 65 -10.80 0.76 7.17
C TYR A 65 -11.65 0.68 5.90
N GLU A 66 -11.99 1.84 5.35
CA GLU A 66 -12.69 1.93 4.07
C GLU A 66 -11.74 2.16 2.91
N TYR A 67 -10.60 2.81 3.17
CA TYR A 67 -9.62 3.11 2.12
C TYR A 67 -8.18 2.88 2.59
N ILE A 68 -7.31 2.60 1.62
CA ILE A 68 -5.87 2.56 1.81
C ILE A 68 -5.24 3.48 0.77
N ILE A 69 -4.51 4.48 1.23
CA ILE A 69 -3.78 5.39 0.34
C ILE A 69 -2.30 5.01 0.39
N VAL A 70 -1.70 4.77 -0.76
CA VAL A 70 -0.31 4.35 -0.86
C VAL A 70 0.47 5.32 -1.74
N THR A 71 1.58 5.82 -1.20
CA THR A 71 2.58 6.57 -1.97
C THR A 71 3.95 5.93 -1.82
N ARG A 72 4.77 6.05 -2.86
CA ARG A 72 6.17 5.64 -2.81
C ARG A 72 7.05 6.85 -3.06
N THR A 73 8.01 7.09 -2.19
CA THR A 73 9.02 8.12 -2.41
C THR A 73 10.11 7.58 -3.33
N GLY A 74 10.54 8.41 -4.28
CA GLY A 74 11.68 8.12 -5.13
C GLY A 74 12.97 7.92 -4.33
N LEU A 75 13.96 7.29 -4.97
CA LEU A 75 15.27 7.03 -4.41
C LEU A 75 15.94 8.32 -3.88
N GLY A 76 16.21 8.35 -2.59
CA GLY A 76 16.90 9.47 -1.93
C GLY A 76 15.98 10.56 -1.35
N ASN A 77 14.67 10.48 -1.60
CA ASN A 77 13.71 11.37 -0.95
C ASN A 77 13.26 10.77 0.38
N THR A 78 13.17 11.59 1.39
CA THR A 78 12.54 11.20 2.65
C THR A 78 11.04 11.33 2.52
N VAL A 79 10.28 10.57 3.29
CA VAL A 79 8.81 10.62 3.33
C VAL A 79 8.31 12.04 3.63
N GLN A 80 9.10 12.82 4.37
CA GLN A 80 8.87 14.26 4.52
C GLN A 80 9.67 14.96 3.43
N THR A 81 9.03 15.32 2.36
CA THR A 81 9.60 16.07 1.25
C THR A 81 9.93 17.49 1.69
N SER A 82 11.10 17.67 2.27
CA SER A 82 11.66 18.99 2.53
C SER A 82 11.94 19.65 1.17
N GLY A 83 11.27 20.77 0.86
CA GLY A 83 11.45 21.51 -0.37
C GLY A 83 10.31 21.42 -1.37
N GLU A 84 9.24 20.66 -1.08
CA GLU A 84 8.00 20.75 -1.84
C GLU A 84 7.28 22.08 -1.57
N ASP A 85 6.95 22.79 -2.64
CA ASP A 85 6.11 23.97 -2.55
C ASP A 85 4.64 23.60 -2.85
N TRP A 86 3.95 23.14 -1.83
CA TRP A 86 2.53 22.78 -1.92
C TRP A 86 1.64 23.93 -2.40
N GLN A 87 2.00 25.19 -2.09
CA GLN A 87 1.27 26.34 -2.58
C GLN A 87 1.39 26.46 -4.10
N SER A 88 2.57 26.19 -4.67
CA SER A 88 2.76 26.22 -6.12
C SER A 88 1.92 25.15 -6.83
N TYR A 89 1.70 24.00 -6.22
CA TYR A 89 0.81 22.98 -6.76
C TYR A 89 -0.64 23.45 -6.75
N MET A 90 -1.10 24.03 -5.64
CA MET A 90 -2.43 24.60 -5.53
C MET A 90 -2.66 25.68 -6.59
N ASP A 91 -1.69 26.56 -6.82
CA ASP A 91 -1.78 27.61 -7.81
C ASP A 91 -1.79 27.03 -9.23
N SER A 92 -0.97 26.02 -9.51
CA SER A 92 -0.99 25.30 -10.78
C SER A 92 -2.34 24.65 -11.07
N LEU A 93 -2.98 24.04 -10.06
CA LEU A 93 -4.31 23.44 -10.22
C LEU A 93 -5.40 24.50 -10.47
N LYS A 94 -5.32 25.67 -9.83
CA LYS A 94 -6.22 26.80 -10.12
C LYS A 94 -6.10 27.26 -11.57
N ASP A 95 -4.88 27.37 -12.07
CA ASP A 95 -4.59 27.84 -13.43
C ASP A 95 -4.96 26.81 -14.50
N SER A 96 -4.96 25.49 -14.15
CA SER A 96 -5.32 24.41 -15.08
C SER A 96 -6.82 24.33 -15.40
N GLY A 97 -7.67 25.03 -14.63
CA GLY A 97 -9.13 25.01 -14.79
C GLY A 97 -9.79 23.74 -14.25
N ILE A 98 -9.12 22.95 -13.45
CA ILE A 98 -9.68 21.78 -12.79
C ILE A 98 -10.82 22.23 -11.86
N LYS A 99 -11.97 21.58 -12.05
CA LYS A 99 -13.17 21.85 -11.24
C LYS A 99 -13.12 21.00 -9.98
N SER A 100 -12.73 21.60 -8.87
CA SER A 100 -12.76 20.98 -7.55
C SER A 100 -13.38 21.95 -6.54
N PRO A 101 -14.23 21.49 -5.62
CA PRO A 101 -14.75 22.32 -4.53
C PRO A 101 -13.64 22.94 -3.68
N PHE A 102 -12.51 22.24 -3.53
CA PHE A 102 -11.33 22.70 -2.77
C PHE A 102 -10.61 23.86 -3.47
N ILE A 103 -10.64 23.89 -4.81
CA ILE A 103 -10.08 24.98 -5.61
C ILE A 103 -11.07 26.14 -5.66
N ALA A 104 -12.34 25.87 -5.99
CA ALA A 104 -13.38 26.88 -6.12
C ALA A 104 -13.69 27.60 -4.79
N GLY A 105 -13.56 26.92 -3.67
CA GLY A 105 -13.80 27.46 -2.33
C GLY A 105 -12.65 28.30 -1.78
N ASN A 106 -11.61 28.60 -2.55
CA ASN A 106 -10.40 29.31 -2.09
C ASN A 106 -9.77 28.70 -0.85
N TYR A 107 -9.75 27.38 -0.77
CA TYR A 107 -9.08 26.68 0.30
C TYR A 107 -7.58 26.94 0.27
N ASN A 108 -7.00 27.15 1.44
CA ASN A 108 -5.57 27.03 1.61
C ASN A 108 -5.24 25.61 2.11
N LEU A 109 -3.98 25.23 2.05
CA LEU A 109 -3.52 23.89 2.47
C LEU A 109 -3.90 23.55 3.92
N GLY A 110 -3.81 24.50 4.83
CA GLY A 110 -4.15 24.26 6.23
C GLY A 110 -5.63 23.91 6.40
N ARG A 111 -6.52 24.53 5.63
CA ARG A 111 -7.94 24.22 5.62
C ARG A 111 -8.22 22.86 4.98
N ILE A 112 -7.54 22.52 3.88
CA ILE A 112 -7.65 21.21 3.23
C ILE A 112 -7.22 20.11 4.19
N TYR A 113 -6.07 20.27 4.84
CA TYR A 113 -5.57 19.32 5.82
C TYR A 113 -6.51 19.16 7.01
N LYS A 114 -7.07 20.28 7.49
CA LYS A 114 -8.07 20.23 8.57
C LYS A 114 -9.33 19.47 8.16
N GLU A 115 -9.87 19.73 6.96
CA GLU A 115 -11.05 19.01 6.47
C GLU A 115 -10.77 17.51 6.31
N TYR A 116 -9.60 17.14 5.81
CA TYR A 116 -9.20 15.73 5.72
C TYR A 116 -9.22 15.06 7.10
N ASN A 117 -8.60 15.69 8.10
CA ASN A 117 -8.58 15.15 9.46
C ASN A 117 -9.96 15.17 10.15
N ASP A 118 -10.85 16.09 9.77
CA ASP A 118 -12.22 16.14 10.31
C ASP A 118 -13.12 15.03 9.70
N MET A 119 -12.85 14.60 8.45
CA MET A 119 -13.62 13.56 7.74
C MET A 119 -13.14 12.14 8.02
N ALA A 120 -11.88 11.98 8.42
CA ALA A 120 -11.23 10.70 8.43
C ALA A 120 -10.40 10.46 9.69
N THR A 121 -10.45 9.22 10.17
CA THR A 121 -9.47 8.69 11.12
C THR A 121 -8.46 7.86 10.36
N HIS A 122 -7.18 8.00 10.70
CA HIS A 122 -6.13 7.33 9.95
C HIS A 122 -5.07 6.65 10.81
N TYR A 123 -4.56 5.55 10.27
CA TYR A 123 -3.39 4.86 10.77
C TYR A 123 -2.31 4.82 9.69
N GLN A 124 -1.18 5.46 9.93
CA GLN A 124 -0.08 5.57 8.98
C GLN A 124 1.02 4.56 9.26
N MET A 125 1.50 3.90 8.22
CA MET A 125 2.67 3.03 8.26
C MET A 125 3.70 3.47 7.23
N TYR A 126 4.96 3.41 7.61
CA TYR A 126 6.09 3.63 6.72
C TYR A 126 6.84 2.32 6.56
N LEU A 127 6.93 1.86 5.34
CA LEU A 127 7.36 0.51 5.00
C LEU A 127 8.56 0.56 4.06
N TYR A 128 9.46 -0.40 4.18
CA TYR A 128 10.53 -0.65 3.24
C TYR A 128 10.45 -2.08 2.73
N GLN A 129 10.91 -2.29 1.53
CA GLN A 129 10.86 -3.60 0.89
C GLN A 129 11.97 -4.50 1.41
N LEU A 130 11.60 -5.71 1.86
CA LEU A 130 12.51 -6.72 2.38
C LEU A 130 12.81 -7.80 1.35
N ALA A 131 11.77 -8.30 0.68
CA ALA A 131 11.91 -9.24 -0.41
C ALA A 131 10.79 -8.99 -1.41
N ASN A 132 11.11 -9.18 -2.66
CA ASN A 132 10.19 -8.97 -3.76
C ASN A 132 10.15 -10.13 -4.72
N ALA A 133 8.94 -10.37 -5.12
CA ALA A 133 8.60 -10.47 -6.51
C ALA A 133 7.59 -9.34 -6.69
N PRO A 134 7.60 -8.70 -7.63
CA PRO A 134 7.84 -7.48 -8.28
C PRO A 134 7.03 -6.30 -7.73
N PHE A 135 7.35 -5.73 -6.57
CA PHE A 135 7.29 -4.28 -6.53
C PHE A 135 8.42 -3.74 -7.44
N ASP A 136 8.74 -4.52 -8.45
CA ASP A 136 9.55 -4.07 -9.54
C ASP A 136 8.82 -2.87 -10.16
N THR A 137 9.52 -1.78 -10.29
CA THR A 137 9.10 -0.53 -10.91
C THR A 137 8.53 -0.69 -12.33
N THR A 138 8.52 -1.91 -12.85
CA THR A 138 8.02 -2.26 -14.18
C THR A 138 6.55 -2.69 -14.21
N VAL A 139 5.94 -3.05 -13.07
CA VAL A 139 4.52 -3.39 -13.02
C VAL A 139 3.71 -2.13 -12.71
N SER A 140 3.08 -1.56 -13.73
CA SER A 140 2.07 -0.52 -13.56
C SER A 140 0.79 -1.19 -13.05
N LEU A 141 0.38 -0.85 -11.84
CA LEU A 141 -0.92 -1.26 -11.32
C LEU A 141 -1.99 -0.37 -11.93
N GLU A 142 -3.05 -0.98 -12.44
CA GLU A 142 -4.18 -0.30 -13.07
C GLU A 142 -5.42 -0.37 -12.17
N GLU A 143 -6.35 0.57 -12.37
CA GLU A 143 -7.63 0.54 -11.66
C GLU A 143 -8.35 -0.79 -11.91
N GLY A 144 -8.96 -1.36 -10.86
CA GLY A 144 -9.57 -2.70 -10.88
C GLY A 144 -8.67 -3.82 -10.35
N TRP A 145 -7.37 -3.59 -10.16
CA TRP A 145 -6.51 -4.57 -9.49
C TRP A 145 -6.99 -4.82 -8.06
N ILE A 146 -6.82 -6.07 -7.61
CA ILE A 146 -7.14 -6.50 -6.24
C ILE A 146 -5.84 -6.70 -5.47
N THR A 147 -5.84 -6.29 -4.23
CA THR A 147 -4.75 -6.59 -3.28
C THR A 147 -5.27 -7.30 -2.05
N LYS A 148 -4.46 -8.20 -1.51
CA LYS A 148 -4.62 -8.73 -0.14
C LYS A 148 -3.41 -8.35 0.68
N ILE A 149 -3.64 -7.59 1.74
CA ILE A 149 -2.62 -7.11 2.65
C ILE A 149 -2.75 -7.88 3.97
N ASN A 150 -1.68 -8.53 4.39
CA ASN A 150 -1.65 -9.26 5.64
C ASN A 150 -0.69 -8.57 6.62
N PHE A 151 -1.21 -8.20 7.78
CA PHE A 151 -0.45 -7.60 8.87
C PHE A 151 0.13 -8.70 9.74
N MET A 152 1.44 -8.76 9.81
CA MET A 152 2.18 -9.78 10.54
C MET A 152 2.91 -9.17 11.73
N LYS A 153 2.82 -9.84 12.88
CA LYS A 153 3.67 -9.55 14.02
C LYS A 153 4.69 -10.67 14.16
N GLN A 154 5.94 -10.32 14.03
CA GLN A 154 7.06 -11.22 14.26
C GLN A 154 7.05 -11.71 15.72
N THR A 155 7.16 -13.01 15.92
CA THR A 155 7.27 -13.66 17.23
C THR A 155 8.64 -14.31 17.46
N ASP A 156 9.41 -14.48 16.39
CA ASP A 156 10.73 -15.10 16.38
C ASP A 156 11.68 -14.36 15.44
N ASP A 157 12.95 -14.27 15.80
CA ASP A 157 13.98 -13.55 15.01
C ASP A 157 14.24 -14.16 13.63
N SER A 158 13.88 -15.43 13.43
CA SER A 158 14.00 -16.10 12.13
C SER A 158 12.91 -15.72 11.12
N TYR A 159 11.82 -15.06 11.56
CA TYR A 159 10.67 -14.75 10.70
C TYR A 159 11.05 -14.04 9.40
N GLN A 160 11.86 -12.98 9.51
CA GLN A 160 12.22 -12.17 8.35
C GLN A 160 12.94 -12.99 7.27
N GLN A 161 13.84 -13.88 7.68
CA GLN A 161 14.54 -14.78 6.76
C GLN A 161 13.60 -15.87 6.20
N ASN A 162 12.75 -16.44 7.05
CA ASN A 162 11.79 -17.45 6.63
C ASN A 162 10.80 -16.89 5.61
N GLU A 163 10.23 -15.69 5.86
CA GLU A 163 9.33 -15.03 4.92
C GLU A 163 10.03 -14.63 3.61
N ALA A 164 11.27 -14.14 3.67
CA ALA A 164 12.04 -13.82 2.47
C ALA A 164 12.29 -15.06 1.59
N ASN A 165 12.43 -16.24 2.18
CA ASN A 165 12.59 -17.49 1.45
C ASN A 165 11.30 -17.91 0.72
N LEU A 166 10.11 -17.41 1.13
CA LEU A 166 8.87 -17.60 0.37
C LEU A 166 8.83 -16.84 -0.96
N ALA A 167 9.76 -15.92 -1.22
CA ALA A 167 9.80 -15.19 -2.47
C ALA A 167 9.91 -16.13 -3.69
N GLU A 168 10.67 -17.22 -3.57
CA GLU A 168 10.75 -18.22 -4.65
C GLU A 168 9.43 -18.95 -4.87
N PHE A 169 8.72 -19.29 -3.81
CA PHE A 169 7.38 -19.86 -3.88
C PHE A 169 6.38 -18.88 -4.52
N ALA A 170 6.40 -17.59 -4.10
CA ALA A 170 5.58 -16.55 -4.70
C ALA A 170 5.87 -16.38 -6.20
N ASN A 171 7.15 -16.42 -6.61
CA ASN A 171 7.54 -16.36 -8.01
C ASN A 171 6.99 -17.54 -8.83
N ARG A 172 6.99 -18.76 -8.28
CA ARG A 172 6.38 -19.91 -8.96
C ARG A 172 4.86 -19.72 -9.12
N ARG A 173 4.17 -19.16 -8.11
CA ARG A 173 2.74 -18.83 -8.23
C ARG A 173 2.46 -17.79 -9.30
N ILE A 174 3.33 -16.77 -9.41
CA ILE A 174 3.23 -15.74 -10.45
C ILE A 174 3.43 -16.36 -11.83
N GLN A 175 4.46 -17.19 -12.01
CA GLN A 175 4.72 -17.88 -13.27
C GLN A 175 3.61 -18.85 -13.68
N ALA A 176 2.93 -19.45 -12.72
CA ALA A 176 1.79 -20.33 -12.94
C ALA A 176 0.46 -19.56 -13.13
N GLY A 177 0.44 -18.24 -13.01
CA GLY A 177 -0.73 -17.38 -13.14
C GLY A 177 -1.68 -17.38 -11.95
N PHE A 178 -1.26 -17.84 -10.77
CA PHE A 178 -2.06 -17.83 -9.53
C PHE A 178 -1.92 -16.52 -8.74
N LEU A 179 -1.05 -15.65 -9.17
CA LEU A 179 -0.75 -14.37 -8.54
C LEU A 179 -0.10 -13.49 -9.59
N ASP A 180 -0.41 -12.22 -9.63
CA ASP A 180 0.22 -11.30 -10.57
C ASP A 180 1.45 -10.61 -9.96
N SER A 181 1.43 -10.39 -8.64
CA SER A 181 2.55 -9.78 -7.91
C SER A 181 2.51 -10.12 -6.42
N TRP A 182 3.67 -10.06 -5.76
CA TRP A 182 3.81 -10.29 -4.32
C TRP A 182 4.88 -9.36 -3.73
N GLY A 183 4.72 -8.97 -2.47
CA GLY A 183 5.71 -8.20 -1.75
C GLY A 183 5.77 -8.53 -0.27
N PHE A 184 6.98 -8.45 0.29
CA PHE A 184 7.25 -8.53 1.71
C PHE A 184 7.87 -7.22 2.19
N LEU A 185 7.22 -6.56 3.13
CA LEU A 185 7.52 -5.21 3.58
C LEU A 185 7.79 -5.19 5.08
N GLY A 186 8.85 -4.51 5.49
CA GLY A 186 9.17 -4.25 6.88
C GLY A 186 8.64 -2.88 7.32
N ASN A 187 8.06 -2.79 8.51
CA ASN A 187 7.63 -1.52 9.08
C ASN A 187 8.83 -0.82 9.72
N LEU A 188 9.13 0.41 9.29
CA LEU A 188 10.25 1.21 9.82
C LEU A 188 10.17 1.43 11.34
N TYR A 189 8.95 1.48 11.89
CA TYR A 189 8.69 1.68 13.32
C TYR A 189 8.09 0.44 14.01
N GLY A 190 7.99 -0.67 13.30
CA GLY A 190 7.23 -1.85 13.72
C GLY A 190 7.94 -2.78 14.69
N TYR A 191 9.19 -2.50 15.04
CA TYR A 191 9.99 -3.34 15.95
C TYR A 191 9.79 -3.02 17.43
N ALA A 192 9.05 -1.95 17.75
CA ALA A 192 8.65 -1.69 19.13
C ALA A 192 7.72 -2.81 19.61
N SER A 193 7.83 -3.18 20.88
CA SER A 193 7.04 -4.29 21.48
C SER A 193 5.54 -4.06 21.42
N ASP A 194 5.11 -2.81 21.41
CA ASP A 194 3.74 -2.33 21.36
C ASP A 194 3.19 -2.09 19.94
N SER A 195 4.03 -2.21 18.90
CA SER A 195 3.55 -2.03 17.53
C SER A 195 2.55 -3.11 17.14
N TYR A 196 1.48 -2.73 16.43
CA TYR A 196 0.45 -3.65 15.96
C TYR A 196 1.01 -4.73 15.03
N SER A 197 1.83 -4.34 14.07
CA SER A 197 2.51 -5.24 13.15
C SER A 197 3.96 -4.82 12.93
N SER A 198 4.83 -5.78 12.68
CA SER A 198 6.23 -5.54 12.32
C SER A 198 6.45 -5.58 10.80
N HIS A 199 5.59 -6.32 10.10
CA HIS A 199 5.73 -6.60 8.67
C HIS A 199 4.37 -6.65 7.99
N LEU A 200 4.36 -6.44 6.68
CA LEU A 200 3.23 -6.73 5.79
C LEU A 200 3.66 -7.70 4.69
N THR A 201 2.76 -8.60 4.29
CA THR A 201 2.82 -9.22 2.98
C THR A 201 1.70 -8.69 2.12
N VAL A 202 1.94 -8.53 0.83
CA VAL A 202 0.98 -7.97 -0.13
C VAL A 202 0.94 -8.87 -1.34
N ASP A 203 -0.24 -9.40 -1.62
CA ASP A 203 -0.54 -10.17 -2.81
C ASP A 203 -1.36 -9.32 -3.77
N PHE A 204 -1.15 -9.48 -5.10
CA PHE A 204 -1.88 -8.72 -6.10
C PHE A 204 -2.43 -9.62 -7.20
N TRP A 205 -3.65 -9.27 -7.66
CA TRP A 205 -4.33 -9.86 -8.82
C TRP A 205 -4.86 -8.73 -9.71
N LYS A 206 -4.72 -8.90 -11.01
CA LYS A 206 -5.11 -7.89 -12.00
C LYS A 206 -6.62 -7.63 -12.08
N ASP A 207 -7.44 -8.55 -11.58
CA ASP A 207 -8.89 -8.43 -11.58
C ASP A 207 -9.54 -9.34 -10.52
N THR A 208 -10.84 -9.10 -10.27
CA THR A 208 -11.64 -9.89 -9.33
C THR A 208 -11.77 -11.35 -9.74
N GLU A 209 -11.84 -11.65 -11.04
CA GLU A 209 -11.95 -13.02 -11.53
C GLU A 209 -10.69 -13.82 -11.19
N SER A 210 -9.52 -13.24 -11.43
CA SER A 210 -8.23 -13.80 -11.06
C SER A 210 -8.12 -14.02 -9.54
N PHE A 211 -8.55 -13.04 -8.75
CA PHE A 211 -8.59 -13.15 -7.29
C PHE A 211 -9.47 -14.30 -6.82
N VAL A 212 -10.71 -14.40 -7.32
CA VAL A 212 -11.66 -15.44 -6.90
C VAL A 212 -11.19 -16.83 -7.31
N ASN A 213 -10.72 -16.97 -8.55
CA ASN A 213 -10.34 -18.28 -9.10
C ASN A 213 -8.97 -18.76 -8.62
N GLN A 214 -8.08 -17.85 -8.28
CA GLN A 214 -6.66 -18.14 -8.03
C GLN A 214 -6.23 -17.77 -6.60
N GLY A 215 -6.81 -16.72 -6.03
CA GLY A 215 -6.45 -16.23 -4.69
C GLY A 215 -7.12 -17.00 -3.56
N ILE A 216 -8.30 -17.58 -3.83
CA ILE A 216 -9.07 -18.39 -2.88
C ILE A 216 -8.93 -19.88 -3.19
N GLY A 217 -8.53 -20.22 -4.43
CA GLY A 217 -8.42 -21.59 -4.92
C GLY A 217 -7.24 -22.38 -4.36
N ASP A 218 -7.38 -23.68 -4.44
CA ASP A 218 -6.57 -24.69 -3.80
C ASP A 218 -5.07 -24.56 -4.02
N TYR A 219 -4.35 -24.45 -2.93
CA TYR A 219 -2.90 -24.66 -2.86
C TYR A 219 -2.47 -26.05 -3.37
N GLU A 220 -3.39 -27.00 -3.56
CA GLU A 220 -3.15 -28.36 -4.03
C GLU A 220 -2.70 -28.44 -5.50
N ILE A 221 -2.99 -27.41 -6.32
CA ILE A 221 -2.61 -27.40 -7.75
C ILE A 221 -1.15 -27.02 -7.96
N LEU A 222 -0.55 -26.32 -7.01
CA LEU A 222 0.88 -26.08 -7.01
C LEU A 222 1.56 -27.35 -6.52
N ASN A 223 2.49 -27.90 -7.31
CA ASN A 223 3.40 -28.94 -6.87
C ASN A 223 4.14 -28.47 -5.60
N TYR A 224 3.47 -28.57 -4.47
CA TYR A 224 4.08 -28.40 -3.16
C TYR A 224 5.16 -29.46 -3.03
N SER A 225 6.39 -29.02 -3.00
CA SER A 225 7.47 -29.92 -2.55
C SER A 225 7.38 -30.05 -1.03
N ASP A 226 7.87 -31.15 -0.47
CA ASP A 226 7.99 -31.33 0.98
C ASP A 226 8.71 -30.13 1.63
N ASN A 227 9.70 -29.56 0.93
CA ASN A 227 10.42 -28.36 1.38
C ASN A 227 9.55 -27.11 1.50
N ASP A 228 8.53 -26.93 0.64
CA ASP A 228 7.63 -25.78 0.73
C ASP A 228 6.71 -25.87 1.95
N GLY A 229 6.28 -27.09 2.30
CA GLY A 229 5.52 -27.37 3.52
C GLY A 229 6.34 -27.03 4.77
N GLU A 230 7.57 -27.52 4.85
CA GLU A 230 8.46 -27.21 5.98
C GLU A 230 8.78 -25.71 6.10
N LEU A 231 8.94 -25.02 4.97
CA LEU A 231 9.16 -23.57 4.97
C LEU A 231 7.92 -22.83 5.46
N MET A 232 6.73 -23.21 4.98
CA MET A 232 5.47 -22.61 5.42
C MET A 232 5.26 -22.80 6.92
N ASP A 233 5.52 -23.98 7.45
CA ASP A 233 5.43 -24.27 8.89
C ASP A 233 6.38 -23.37 9.72
N LYS A 234 7.61 -23.17 9.24
CA LYS A 234 8.57 -22.25 9.86
C LYS A 234 8.07 -20.81 9.85
N VAL A 235 7.51 -20.35 8.73
CA VAL A 235 6.93 -19.01 8.62
C VAL A 235 5.76 -18.86 9.59
N LEU A 236 4.80 -19.79 9.56
CA LEU A 236 3.60 -19.72 10.40
C LEU A 236 3.93 -19.77 11.90
N SER A 237 4.96 -20.55 12.31
CA SER A 237 5.38 -20.62 13.70
C SER A 237 6.17 -19.41 14.20
N SER A 238 6.70 -18.58 13.30
CA SER A 238 7.53 -17.41 13.62
C SER A 238 6.79 -16.07 13.56
N ARG A 239 5.47 -16.10 13.33
CA ARG A 239 4.63 -14.89 13.22
C ARG A 239 3.22 -15.10 13.76
N ASP A 240 2.57 -13.98 14.11
CA ASP A 240 1.12 -13.89 14.30
C ASP A 240 0.52 -13.10 13.13
N LEU A 241 -0.50 -13.65 12.49
CA LEU A 241 -1.35 -12.90 11.56
C LEU A 241 -2.34 -12.07 12.38
N ARG A 242 -2.20 -10.73 12.31
CA ARG A 242 -3.02 -9.80 13.09
C ARG A 242 -4.28 -9.35 12.37
N ARG A 243 -4.19 -9.16 11.05
CA ARG A 243 -5.26 -8.62 10.22
C ARG A 243 -5.01 -9.00 8.77
N SER A 244 -6.07 -9.16 8.00
CA SER A 244 -6.01 -9.35 6.56
C SER A 244 -7.05 -8.44 5.91
N ILE A 245 -6.62 -7.63 4.94
CA ILE A 245 -7.47 -6.70 4.21
C ILE A 245 -7.45 -7.08 2.74
N VAL A 246 -8.62 -7.11 2.10
CA VAL A 246 -8.76 -7.21 0.65
C VAL A 246 -9.29 -5.88 0.12
N ALA A 247 -8.65 -5.32 -0.88
CA ALA A 247 -9.02 -4.01 -1.43
C ALA A 247 -8.87 -3.98 -2.95
N THR A 248 -9.65 -3.09 -3.60
CA THR A 248 -9.63 -2.84 -5.04
C THR A 248 -9.00 -1.48 -5.33
N LEU A 249 -8.09 -1.42 -6.29
CA LEU A 249 -7.48 -0.17 -6.75
C LEU A 249 -8.50 0.67 -7.50
N ILE A 250 -8.80 1.87 -7.00
CA ILE A 250 -9.78 2.79 -7.56
C ILE A 250 -9.18 4.09 -8.13
N ILE A 251 -7.95 4.43 -7.74
CA ILE A 251 -7.18 5.54 -8.31
C ILE A 251 -5.73 5.08 -8.47
N SER A 252 -5.18 5.22 -9.67
CA SER A 252 -3.78 4.96 -10.01
C SER A 252 -3.18 6.18 -10.72
N LYS A 253 -2.09 6.73 -10.18
CA LYS A 253 -1.33 7.83 -10.77
C LYS A 253 0.16 7.52 -10.71
#